data_14126b52d504ae42ff69c58588d9cbd2
#
_entry.id   14126b52d504ae42ff69c58588d9cbd2
#
_cell.length_a   1.000
_cell.length_b   1.000
_cell.length_c   1.000
_cell.angle_alpha   90.00
_cell.angle_beta   90.00
_cell.angle_gamma   90.00
#
_symmetry.space_group_name_H-M   'P 1'
#
loop_
_entity.id
_entity.type
_entity.pdbx_description
1 polymer ?
#
loop_
_entity_poly.entity_id
_entity_poly.type
_entity_poly.pdbx_seq_one_letter_code
_entity_poly.pdbx_strand_id
1 'polypeptide(L)'
;MLVHKRVDAVPRSVLEIAAEQQQFAQQGLQIETDWLLHYPGAVYFFVSNKSTELAAEIEKGLRIALLDGSFDLLFQKHFVPHIKKMNLPARRRVELDNPFLPPETPLDDPLLWYNPE
;
A
#
# COMPACT_ATOMS: atom_id res chain seq x y z
N MET A 1 7.98 -19.14 -4.64
CA MET A 1 8.82 -19.49 -3.48
C MET A 1 8.03 -20.28 -2.44
N LEU A 2 6.91 -19.78 -1.90
CA LEU A 2 6.02 -20.51 -0.98
C LEU A 2 5.54 -21.85 -1.54
N VAL A 3 4.94 -21.84 -2.74
CA VAL A 3 4.45 -23.04 -3.43
C VAL A 3 5.50 -24.15 -3.54
N HIS A 4 6.75 -23.80 -3.69
CA HIS A 4 7.86 -24.74 -3.78
C HIS A 4 8.54 -25.03 -2.43
N LYS A 5 7.92 -24.59 -1.32
CA LYS A 5 8.42 -24.82 0.05
C LYS A 5 9.87 -24.36 0.27
N ARG A 6 10.28 -23.28 -0.43
CA ARG A 6 11.59 -22.67 -0.24
C ARG A 6 11.62 -21.66 0.90
N VAL A 7 10.45 -21.16 1.28
CA VAL A 7 10.20 -20.27 2.42
C VAL A 7 8.84 -20.61 3.01
N ASP A 8 8.65 -20.35 4.30
CA ASP A 8 7.40 -20.65 5.01
C ASP A 8 6.42 -19.48 4.98
N ALA A 9 6.92 -18.24 4.87
CA ALA A 9 6.12 -17.03 4.79
C ALA A 9 6.78 -15.98 3.89
N VAL A 10 5.97 -15.09 3.31
CA VAL A 10 6.41 -13.94 2.51
C VAL A 10 5.53 -12.75 2.85
N PRO A 11 6.10 -11.58 3.22
CA PRO A 11 5.33 -10.37 3.40
C PRO A 11 4.80 -9.86 2.06
N ARG A 12 3.56 -9.35 2.09
CA ARG A 12 2.88 -8.77 0.92
C ARG A 12 2.07 -7.56 1.33
N SER A 13 1.89 -6.65 0.40
CA SER A 13 1.03 -5.49 0.59
C SER A 13 -0.41 -5.92 0.84
N VAL A 14 -1.08 -5.29 1.80
CA VAL A 14 -2.51 -5.49 2.08
C VAL A 14 -3.39 -5.13 0.87
N LEU A 15 -2.91 -4.31 -0.05
CA LEU A 15 -3.64 -3.93 -1.25
C LEU A 15 -3.60 -5.01 -2.35
N GLU A 16 -2.62 -5.90 -2.32
CA GLU A 16 -2.35 -6.89 -3.37
C GLU A 16 -2.65 -8.33 -2.94
N ILE A 17 -2.45 -8.63 -1.65
CA ILE A 17 -2.46 -10.00 -1.13
C ILE A 17 -3.76 -10.75 -1.40
N ALA A 18 -4.91 -10.07 -1.40
CA ALA A 18 -6.21 -10.70 -1.64
C ALA A 18 -6.34 -11.20 -3.10
N ALA A 19 -5.84 -10.44 -4.06
CA ALA A 19 -5.84 -10.84 -5.47
C ALA A 19 -4.85 -11.99 -5.72
N GLU A 20 -3.67 -11.93 -5.09
CA GLU A 20 -2.68 -13.01 -5.16
C GLU A 20 -3.21 -14.30 -4.52
N GLN A 21 -3.89 -14.21 -3.38
CA GLN A 21 -4.48 -15.39 -2.75
C GLN A 21 -5.48 -16.09 -3.68
N GLN A 22 -6.34 -15.33 -4.38
CA GLN A 22 -7.27 -15.91 -5.35
C GLN A 22 -6.54 -16.66 -6.46
N GLN A 23 -5.47 -16.08 -6.98
CA GLN A 23 -4.66 -16.70 -8.04
C GLN A 23 -4.04 -18.03 -7.59
N PHE A 24 -3.65 -18.12 -6.32
CA PHE A 24 -2.96 -19.29 -5.77
C PHE A 24 -3.81 -20.13 -4.80
N ALA A 25 -5.12 -19.93 -4.77
CA ALA A 25 -6.02 -20.61 -3.83
C ALA A 25 -5.93 -22.15 -3.89
N GLN A 26 -5.79 -22.70 -5.10
CA GLN A 26 -5.67 -24.14 -5.29
C GLN A 26 -4.35 -24.74 -4.79
N GLN A 27 -3.38 -23.91 -4.47
CA GLN A 27 -2.04 -24.31 -4.00
C GLN A 27 -1.93 -24.30 -2.47
N GLY A 28 -3.05 -24.06 -1.76
CA GLY A 28 -3.12 -24.09 -0.31
C GLY A 28 -2.47 -22.88 0.38
N LEU A 29 -2.23 -21.78 -0.34
CA LEU A 29 -1.71 -20.56 0.26
C LEU A 29 -2.80 -19.87 1.09
N GLN A 30 -2.43 -19.45 2.30
CA GLN A 30 -3.31 -18.76 3.24
C GLN A 30 -2.70 -17.41 3.62
N ILE A 31 -3.57 -16.45 3.91
CA ILE A 31 -3.16 -15.17 4.51
C ILE A 31 -3.11 -15.39 6.03
N GLU A 32 -1.99 -15.06 6.62
CA GLU A 32 -1.84 -15.02 8.06
C GLU A 32 -2.81 -13.99 8.65
N THR A 33 -3.45 -14.25 9.79
CA THR A 33 -4.57 -13.45 10.32
C THR A 33 -4.27 -12.67 11.60
N ASP A 34 -3.17 -12.98 12.29
CA ASP A 34 -2.90 -12.46 13.63
C ASP A 34 -1.94 -11.26 13.63
N TRP A 35 -1.08 -11.18 12.60
CA TRP A 35 -0.02 -10.18 12.54
C TRP A 35 -0.20 -9.22 11.39
N LEU A 36 0.26 -7.99 11.60
CA LEU A 36 0.35 -6.93 10.59
C LEU A 36 1.70 -6.24 10.73
N LEU A 37 2.50 -6.27 9.68
CA LEU A 37 3.71 -5.46 9.61
C LEU A 37 3.35 -4.10 9.05
N HIS A 38 3.70 -3.05 9.76
CA HIS A 38 3.51 -1.68 9.32
C HIS A 38 4.86 -0.96 9.26
N TYR A 39 5.18 -0.46 8.09
CA TYR A 39 6.32 0.42 7.89
C TYR A 39 5.99 1.43 6.78
N PRO A 40 6.42 2.68 6.89
CA PRO A 40 6.16 3.67 5.87
C PRO A 40 6.89 3.32 4.58
N GLY A 41 6.16 3.30 3.47
CA GLY A 41 6.71 3.06 2.13
C GLY A 41 6.15 4.09 1.15
N ALA A 42 7.02 4.87 0.54
CA ALA A 42 6.61 5.87 -0.43
C ALA A 42 6.64 5.30 -1.85
N VAL A 43 5.58 5.56 -2.61
CA VAL A 43 5.46 5.20 -4.02
C VAL A 43 5.42 6.48 -4.85
N TYR A 44 6.27 6.56 -5.87
CA TYR A 44 6.42 7.76 -6.69
C TYR A 44 6.14 7.49 -8.16
N PHE A 45 5.61 8.49 -8.84
CA PHE A 45 5.64 8.54 -10.30
C PHE A 45 7.02 9.00 -10.76
N PHE A 46 7.64 8.22 -11.63
CA PHE A 46 8.92 8.57 -12.22
C PHE A 46 8.71 9.13 -13.62
N VAL A 47 9.30 10.28 -13.89
CA VAL A 47 9.35 10.90 -15.21
C VAL A 47 10.80 11.15 -15.61
N SER A 48 11.06 11.33 -16.91
CA SER A 48 12.39 11.73 -17.38
C SER A 48 12.81 13.06 -16.74
N ASN A 49 14.09 13.18 -16.38
CA ASN A 49 14.66 14.44 -15.89
C ASN A 49 14.59 15.60 -16.90
N LYS A 50 14.30 15.27 -18.17
CA LYS A 50 14.05 16.27 -19.23
C LYS A 50 12.58 16.71 -19.31
N SER A 51 11.67 16.06 -18.59
CA SER A 51 10.22 16.29 -18.64
C SER A 51 9.72 16.99 -17.37
N THR A 52 10.36 18.09 -17.02
CA THR A 52 10.05 18.85 -15.78
C THR A 52 8.64 19.42 -15.75
N GLU A 53 8.11 19.84 -16.90
CA GLU A 53 6.73 20.32 -17.02
C GLU A 53 5.73 19.20 -16.72
N LEU A 54 5.94 18.00 -17.29
CA LEU A 54 5.11 16.84 -17.01
C LEU A 54 5.14 16.45 -15.52
N ALA A 55 6.30 16.52 -14.88
CA ALA A 55 6.41 16.26 -13.44
C ALA A 55 5.53 17.23 -12.63
N ALA A 56 5.61 18.53 -12.95
CA ALA A 56 4.81 19.57 -12.29
C ALA A 56 3.30 19.38 -12.53
N GLU A 57 2.90 19.01 -13.73
CA GLU A 57 1.50 18.75 -14.07
C GLU A 57 0.95 17.53 -13.31
N ILE A 58 1.72 16.43 -13.23
CA ILE A 58 1.35 15.23 -12.46
C ILE A 58 1.21 15.59 -10.98
N GLU A 59 2.20 16.26 -10.40
CA GLU A 59 2.14 16.69 -8.99
C GLU A 59 0.90 17.54 -8.72
N LYS A 60 0.65 18.54 -9.55
CA LYS A 60 -0.52 19.40 -9.43
C LYS A 60 -1.83 18.61 -9.51
N GLY A 61 -1.95 17.69 -10.48
CA GLY A 61 -3.13 16.85 -10.66
C GLY A 61 -3.39 15.94 -9.45
N LEU A 62 -2.35 15.32 -8.91
CA LEU A 62 -2.45 14.47 -7.72
C LEU A 62 -2.86 15.28 -6.47
N ARG A 63 -2.29 16.48 -6.27
CA ARG A 63 -2.69 17.35 -5.16
C ARG A 63 -4.15 17.80 -5.27
N ILE A 64 -4.63 18.11 -6.47
CA ILE A 64 -6.04 18.45 -6.67
C ILE A 64 -6.90 17.25 -6.29
N ALA A 65 -6.58 16.04 -6.76
CA ALA A 65 -7.34 14.83 -6.47
C ALA A 65 -7.39 14.48 -4.96
N LEU A 66 -6.34 14.77 -4.22
CA LEU A 66 -6.31 14.63 -2.75
C LEU A 66 -7.23 15.67 -2.08
N LEU A 67 -7.21 16.93 -2.54
CA LEU A 67 -7.95 18.03 -1.92
C LEU A 67 -9.44 18.00 -2.25
N ASP A 68 -9.83 17.57 -3.44
CA ASP A 68 -11.23 17.50 -3.87
C ASP A 68 -11.92 16.18 -3.48
N GLY A 69 -11.18 15.24 -2.89
CA GLY A 69 -11.67 13.95 -2.43
C GLY A 69 -11.85 12.90 -3.54
N SER A 70 -11.52 13.21 -4.79
CA SER A 70 -11.66 12.25 -5.90
C SER A 70 -10.72 11.04 -5.74
N PHE A 71 -9.52 11.25 -5.17
CA PHE A 71 -8.61 10.17 -4.82
C PHE A 71 -9.21 9.26 -3.75
N ASP A 72 -9.80 9.81 -2.70
CA ASP A 72 -10.42 9.04 -1.62
C ASP A 72 -11.59 8.20 -2.13
N LEU A 73 -12.42 8.76 -3.00
CA LEU A 73 -13.52 8.02 -3.64
C LEU A 73 -13.00 6.84 -4.46
N LEU A 74 -11.93 7.05 -5.22
CA LEU A 74 -11.29 5.99 -6.00
C LEU A 74 -10.72 4.90 -5.08
N PHE A 75 -10.00 5.29 -4.04
CA PHE A 75 -9.40 4.39 -3.05
C PHE A 75 -10.48 3.58 -2.33
N GLN A 76 -11.52 4.23 -1.83
CA GLN A 76 -12.65 3.58 -1.17
C GLN A 76 -13.33 2.56 -2.06
N LYS A 77 -13.53 2.88 -3.33
CA LYS A 77 -14.17 1.98 -4.29
C LYS A 77 -13.36 0.73 -4.56
N HIS A 78 -12.03 0.86 -4.70
CA HIS A 78 -11.20 -0.22 -5.21
C HIS A 78 -10.47 -1.01 -4.11
N PHE A 79 -10.11 -0.40 -3.00
CA PHE A 79 -9.26 -1.02 -1.99
C PHE A 79 -9.96 -1.29 -0.67
N VAL A 80 -10.79 -0.38 -0.18
CA VAL A 80 -11.42 -0.52 1.15
C VAL A 80 -12.24 -1.81 1.32
N PRO A 81 -13.00 -2.30 0.34
CA PRO A 81 -13.71 -3.57 0.49
C PRO A 81 -12.77 -4.77 0.74
N HIS A 82 -11.59 -4.77 0.14
CA HIS A 82 -10.58 -5.81 0.35
C HIS A 82 -9.89 -5.67 1.71
N ILE A 83 -9.54 -4.44 2.09
CA ILE A 83 -8.92 -4.14 3.39
C ILE A 83 -9.86 -4.53 4.54
N LYS A 84 -11.15 -4.19 4.46
CA LYS A 84 -12.15 -4.56 5.48
C LYS A 84 -12.26 -6.07 5.70
N LYS A 85 -12.17 -6.87 4.63
CA LYS A 85 -12.18 -8.34 4.75
C LYS A 85 -10.99 -8.90 5.52
N MET A 86 -9.88 -8.18 5.55
CA MET A 86 -8.67 -8.61 6.26
C MET A 86 -8.68 -8.27 7.76
N ASN A 87 -9.67 -7.49 8.22
CA ASN A 87 -9.85 -7.11 9.63
C ASN A 87 -8.54 -6.60 10.29
N LEU A 88 -7.91 -5.62 9.66
CA LEU A 88 -6.61 -5.10 10.09
C LEU A 88 -6.59 -4.60 11.54
N PRO A 89 -7.65 -3.93 12.07
CA PRO A 89 -7.66 -3.45 13.45
C PRO A 89 -7.59 -4.57 14.51
N ALA A 90 -8.02 -5.79 14.18
CA ALA A 90 -7.95 -6.92 15.09
C ALA A 90 -6.56 -7.60 15.12
N ARG A 91 -5.66 -7.23 14.22
CA ARG A 91 -4.33 -7.84 14.12
C ARG A 91 -3.32 -7.17 15.05
N ARG A 92 -2.37 -7.95 15.52
CA ARG A 92 -1.22 -7.42 16.26
C ARG A 92 -0.30 -6.67 15.30
N ARG A 93 -0.29 -5.36 15.40
CA ARG A 93 0.53 -4.48 14.57
C ARG A 93 1.96 -4.42 15.09
N VAL A 94 2.92 -4.64 14.20
CA VAL A 94 4.35 -4.49 14.44
C VAL A 94 4.84 -3.30 13.63
N GLU A 95 5.27 -2.25 14.33
CA GLU A 95 5.84 -1.05 13.71
C GLU A 95 7.30 -1.30 13.35
N LEU A 96 7.65 -0.98 12.13
CA LEU A 96 9.01 -1.08 11.61
C LEU A 96 9.44 0.27 11.04
N ASP A 97 10.65 0.67 11.34
CA ASP A 97 11.26 1.85 10.73
C ASP A 97 11.71 1.53 9.30
N ASN A 98 11.62 2.52 8.42
CA ASN A 98 12.18 2.44 7.08
C ASN A 98 13.36 3.40 6.92
N PRO A 99 14.61 2.93 7.12
CA PRO A 99 15.80 3.77 7.02
C PRO A 99 16.14 4.21 5.59
N PHE A 100 15.44 3.67 4.59
CA PHE A 100 15.66 3.98 3.17
C PHE A 100 14.68 5.02 2.62
N LEU A 101 13.81 5.58 3.45
CA LEU A 101 12.96 6.68 3.01
C LEU A 101 13.80 7.92 2.71
N PRO A 102 13.53 8.61 1.58
CA PRO A 102 14.12 9.92 1.33
C PRO A 102 13.79 10.89 2.48
N PRO A 103 14.74 11.74 2.90
CA PRO A 103 14.50 12.71 3.98
C PRO A 103 13.33 13.66 3.71
N GLU A 104 13.03 13.90 2.44
CA GLU A 104 11.94 14.78 1.97
C GLU A 104 10.56 14.11 2.01
N THR A 105 10.48 12.83 2.37
CA THR A 105 9.20 12.10 2.42
C THR A 105 8.30 12.73 3.48
N PRO A 106 7.11 13.26 3.12
CA PRO A 106 6.23 13.99 4.03
C PRO A 106 5.45 13.01 4.93
N LEU A 107 6.09 12.49 5.96
CA LEU A 107 5.52 11.51 6.89
C LEU A 107 4.39 12.07 7.76
N ASP A 108 4.33 13.37 7.91
CA ASP A 108 3.37 14.14 8.72
C ASP A 108 2.17 14.67 7.93
N ASP A 109 2.11 14.43 6.61
CA ASP A 109 0.98 14.84 5.78
C ASP A 109 -0.15 13.78 5.84
N PRO A 110 -1.25 14.04 6.57
CA PRO A 110 -2.32 13.05 6.76
C PRO A 110 -3.06 12.70 5.47
N LEU A 111 -2.96 13.50 4.43
CA LEU A 111 -3.61 13.23 3.14
C LEU A 111 -2.90 12.13 2.34
N LEU A 112 -1.65 11.81 2.69
CA LEU A 112 -0.81 10.87 1.95
C LEU A 112 -0.75 9.48 2.59
N TRP A 113 -1.18 9.35 3.85
CA TRP A 113 -1.03 8.10 4.60
C TRP A 113 -2.37 7.53 5.01
N TYR A 114 -2.66 6.34 4.51
CA TYR A 114 -3.88 5.63 4.89
C TYR A 114 -3.75 5.04 6.29
N ASN A 115 -4.71 5.36 7.15
CA ASN A 115 -4.87 4.73 8.47
C ASN A 115 -6.11 3.83 8.46
N PRO A 116 -5.96 2.51 8.67
CA PRO A 116 -7.07 1.55 8.62
C PRO A 116 -7.87 1.45 9.94
N GLU A 117 -7.97 2.52 10.73
CA GLU A 117 -8.79 2.53 11.95
C GLU A 117 -10.28 2.30 11.71
#